data_3f0d6ae5c6f1684f7308a174fdcf9e9c
#
_entry.id   3f0d6ae5c6f1684f7308a174fdcf9e9c
#
_cell.length_a   1.000
_cell.length_b   1.000
_cell.length_c   1.000
_cell.angle_alpha   90.00
_cell.angle_beta   90.00
_cell.angle_gamma   90.00
#
_symmetry.space_group_name_H-M   'P 1'
#
loop_
_entity.id
_entity.type
_entity.pdbx_description
1 polymer ?
#
loop_
_entity_poly.entity_id
_entity_poly.type
_entity_poly.pdbx_seq_one_letter_code
_entity_poly.pdbx_strand_id
1 'polypeptide(L)'
;TPLNGVIGFTRLTLKTELTPTQRDHLNTIERSANNLLAIINDVLDFSKLEAGKLILESIPFPLRSTLDEVVTLLAHSSHDKGLELTLNIKSDVPDNVIGDPLRLQQIITNLVGNAIKFTENGNIDILVEKRALSNTKVQIEVQIRDTGIGIPERDQSRLFQAFRQADASISRRHGGTGLGLVITQKLVNEMGGDISFHSQPNRGSTFWFHINLDLNPNIIIEGPSTQCLAGKRLAYVEPNSAAAQCTLDILSETPLEVVYSPTFSALPPAHYDMMLLGIAVTFREPLTMQHERLAKAVSMTDFLMLALPCHAQVNAEKLKQDGIGA
;
A
#
# COMPACT_ATOMS: atom_id res chain seq x y z
N THR A 1 16.43 -12.01 -22.14
CA THR A 1 17.55 -11.12 -22.56
C THR A 1 17.14 -10.14 -23.67
N PRO A 2 16.50 -10.50 -24.81
CA PRO A 2 16.14 -9.55 -25.88
C PRO A 2 15.19 -8.43 -25.42
N LEU A 3 14.19 -8.75 -24.58
CA LEU A 3 13.22 -7.80 -24.10
C LEU A 3 13.84 -6.77 -23.14
N ASN A 4 14.79 -7.18 -22.30
CA ASN A 4 15.54 -6.25 -21.44
C ASN A 4 16.38 -5.27 -22.29
N GLY A 5 16.89 -5.71 -23.44
CA GLY A 5 17.55 -4.84 -24.42
C GLY A 5 16.59 -3.78 -24.96
N VAL A 6 15.38 -4.16 -25.38
CA VAL A 6 14.34 -3.22 -25.84
C VAL A 6 14.02 -2.18 -24.75
N ILE A 7 13.76 -2.62 -23.52
CA ILE A 7 13.46 -1.72 -22.38
C ILE A 7 14.66 -0.78 -22.12
N GLY A 8 15.87 -1.34 -22.08
CA GLY A 8 17.09 -0.55 -21.81
C GLY A 8 17.32 0.55 -22.86
N PHE A 9 17.27 0.21 -24.15
CA PHE A 9 17.43 1.20 -25.21
C PHE A 9 16.29 2.22 -25.25
N THR A 10 15.04 1.79 -25.00
CA THR A 10 13.91 2.71 -24.91
C THR A 10 14.15 3.74 -23.78
N ARG A 11 14.58 3.31 -22.59
CA ARG A 11 14.90 4.19 -21.46
C ARG A 11 16.07 5.14 -21.76
N LEU A 12 17.10 4.65 -22.43
CA LEU A 12 18.23 5.50 -22.84
C LEU A 12 17.77 6.57 -23.84
N THR A 13 16.94 6.20 -24.82
CA THR A 13 16.41 7.14 -25.80
C THR A 13 15.47 8.18 -25.17
N LEU A 14 14.66 7.79 -24.15
CA LEU A 14 13.80 8.72 -23.41
C LEU A 14 14.58 9.82 -22.66
N LYS A 15 15.87 9.62 -22.39
CA LYS A 15 16.77 10.62 -21.77
C LYS A 15 17.38 11.62 -22.76
N THR A 16 17.16 11.43 -24.07
CA THR A 16 17.65 12.34 -25.11
C THR A 16 16.62 13.42 -25.46
N GLU A 17 17.01 14.37 -26.30
CA GLU A 17 16.05 15.33 -26.86
C GLU A 17 15.09 14.63 -27.82
N LEU A 18 13.80 14.76 -27.56
CA LEU A 18 12.72 14.09 -28.29
C LEU A 18 11.59 15.06 -28.57
N THR A 19 10.96 14.91 -29.74
CA THR A 19 9.66 15.56 -29.99
C THR A 19 8.59 14.95 -29.06
N PRO A 20 7.49 15.69 -28.76
CA PRO A 20 6.39 15.14 -27.94
C PRO A 20 5.86 13.80 -28.47
N THR A 21 5.70 13.68 -29.78
CA THR A 21 5.22 12.45 -30.44
C THR A 21 6.19 11.28 -30.27
N GLN A 22 7.51 11.52 -30.39
CA GLN A 22 8.52 10.47 -30.17
C GLN A 22 8.54 10.01 -28.73
N ARG A 23 8.40 10.94 -27.77
CA ARG A 23 8.32 10.61 -26.34
C ARG A 23 7.10 9.75 -26.04
N ASP A 24 5.95 10.09 -26.62
CA ASP A 24 4.71 9.30 -26.48
C ASP A 24 4.86 7.86 -27.02
N HIS A 25 5.48 7.74 -28.20
CA HIS A 25 5.74 6.42 -28.79
C HIS A 25 6.67 5.59 -27.90
N LEU A 26 7.76 6.17 -27.41
CA LEU A 26 8.72 5.49 -26.55
C LEU A 26 8.12 5.09 -25.19
N ASN A 27 7.31 5.96 -24.58
CA ASN A 27 6.56 5.63 -23.37
C ASN A 27 5.59 4.45 -23.60
N THR A 28 4.96 4.41 -24.77
CA THR A 28 4.06 3.31 -25.17
C THR A 28 4.84 2.00 -25.36
N ILE A 29 6.02 2.06 -25.99
CA ILE A 29 6.90 0.91 -26.17
C ILE A 29 7.40 0.40 -24.80
N GLU A 30 7.88 1.29 -23.94
CA GLU A 30 8.34 0.92 -22.59
C GLU A 30 7.24 0.23 -21.80
N ARG A 31 6.05 0.81 -21.76
CA ARG A 31 4.89 0.22 -21.08
C ARG A 31 4.51 -1.15 -21.64
N SER A 32 4.50 -1.28 -22.97
CA SER A 32 4.16 -2.56 -23.62
C SER A 32 5.22 -3.63 -23.36
N ALA A 33 6.49 -3.26 -23.36
CA ALA A 33 7.59 -4.17 -23.08
C ALA A 33 7.60 -4.63 -21.61
N ASN A 34 7.36 -3.72 -20.67
CA ASN A 34 7.23 -4.09 -19.24
C ASN A 34 6.02 -5.00 -19.00
N ASN A 35 4.88 -4.75 -19.66
CA ASN A 35 3.71 -5.63 -19.59
C ASN A 35 4.01 -7.02 -20.13
N LEU A 36 4.71 -7.12 -21.26
CA LEU A 36 5.11 -8.41 -21.83
C LEU A 36 6.06 -9.18 -20.91
N LEU A 37 7.01 -8.48 -20.28
CA LEU A 37 7.91 -9.08 -19.29
C LEU A 37 7.15 -9.64 -18.09
N ALA A 38 6.17 -8.90 -17.57
CA ALA A 38 5.31 -9.36 -16.49
C ALA A 38 4.54 -10.64 -16.90
N ILE A 39 3.95 -10.65 -18.09
CA ILE A 39 3.24 -11.84 -18.63
C ILE A 39 4.17 -13.05 -18.73
N ILE A 40 5.37 -12.87 -19.25
CA ILE A 40 6.35 -13.96 -19.36
C ILE A 40 6.71 -14.50 -17.98
N ASN A 41 6.96 -13.62 -17.01
CA ASN A 41 7.27 -14.03 -15.64
C ASN A 41 6.10 -14.78 -14.99
N ASP A 42 4.86 -14.30 -15.18
CA ASP A 42 3.65 -14.99 -14.70
C ASP A 42 3.55 -16.42 -15.27
N VAL A 43 3.79 -16.58 -16.57
CA VAL A 43 3.73 -17.90 -17.22
C VAL A 43 4.84 -18.82 -16.70
N LEU A 44 6.05 -18.29 -16.51
CA LEU A 44 7.17 -19.05 -15.96
C LEU A 44 6.93 -19.44 -14.51
N ASP A 45 6.44 -18.53 -13.67
CA ASP A 45 6.11 -18.81 -12.27
C ASP A 45 4.97 -19.83 -12.18
N PHE A 46 3.91 -19.67 -12.98
CA PHE A 46 2.83 -20.64 -13.07
C PHE A 46 3.33 -22.03 -13.47
N SER A 47 4.21 -22.10 -14.47
CA SER A 47 4.77 -23.38 -14.94
C SER A 47 5.64 -24.05 -13.86
N LYS A 48 6.43 -23.28 -13.10
CA LYS A 48 7.24 -23.81 -11.98
C LYS A 48 6.36 -24.32 -10.84
N LEU A 49 5.29 -23.58 -10.51
CA LEU A 49 4.31 -23.96 -9.49
C LEU A 49 3.56 -25.24 -9.88
N GLU A 50 3.11 -25.35 -11.13
CA GLU A 50 2.45 -26.57 -11.65
C GLU A 50 3.36 -27.79 -11.60
N ALA A 51 4.65 -27.60 -11.87
CA ALA A 51 5.63 -28.69 -11.84
C ALA A 51 6.12 -29.03 -10.42
N GLY A 52 5.66 -28.33 -9.36
CA GLY A 52 6.17 -28.48 -7.99
C GLY A 52 7.67 -28.15 -7.86
N LYS A 53 8.19 -27.29 -8.73
CA LYS A 53 9.61 -26.90 -8.79
C LYS A 53 9.90 -25.53 -8.17
N LEU A 54 8.89 -24.88 -7.60
CA LEU A 54 9.13 -23.65 -6.87
C LEU A 54 9.77 -24.00 -5.51
N ILE A 55 10.94 -23.45 -5.27
CA ILE A 55 11.62 -23.51 -3.98
C ILE A 55 11.45 -22.15 -3.32
N LEU A 56 10.81 -22.10 -2.16
CA LEU A 56 10.70 -20.89 -1.35
C LEU A 56 12.05 -20.60 -0.70
N GLU A 57 12.42 -19.34 -0.67
CA GLU A 57 13.53 -18.86 0.15
C GLU A 57 13.13 -18.86 1.64
N SER A 58 14.12 -19.05 2.51
CA SER A 58 13.94 -18.98 3.96
C SER A 58 15.04 -18.08 4.51
N ILE A 59 14.81 -16.76 4.40
CA ILE A 59 15.77 -15.74 4.82
C ILE A 59 15.15 -14.82 5.87
N PRO A 60 15.95 -14.30 6.83
CA PRO A 60 15.48 -13.29 7.77
C PRO A 60 15.17 -11.98 7.04
N PHE A 61 14.03 -11.37 7.37
CA PHE A 61 13.65 -10.07 6.81
C PHE A 61 12.75 -9.27 7.76
N PRO A 62 12.77 -7.92 7.67
CA PRO A 62 11.85 -7.05 8.39
C PRO A 62 10.51 -6.98 7.67
N LEU A 63 9.46 -7.52 8.30
CA LEU A 63 8.13 -7.63 7.69
C LEU A 63 7.53 -6.25 7.38
N ARG A 64 7.63 -5.30 8.34
CA ARG A 64 7.07 -3.95 8.17
C ARG A 64 7.70 -3.21 7.01
N SER A 65 9.02 -3.19 6.93
CA SER A 65 9.72 -2.55 5.81
C SER A 65 9.39 -3.19 4.47
N THR A 66 9.27 -4.53 4.43
CA THR A 66 8.90 -5.27 3.21
C THR A 66 7.51 -4.90 2.71
N LEU A 67 6.55 -4.69 3.62
CA LEU A 67 5.20 -4.27 3.29
C LEU A 67 5.16 -2.80 2.86
N ASP A 68 5.88 -1.92 3.57
CA ASP A 68 6.01 -0.49 3.24
C ASP A 68 6.59 -0.27 1.84
N GLU A 69 7.60 -1.05 1.44
CA GLU A 69 8.19 -0.98 0.10
C GLU A 69 7.15 -1.24 -0.99
N VAL A 70 6.31 -2.27 -0.83
CA VAL A 70 5.26 -2.60 -1.80
C VAL A 70 4.20 -1.49 -1.86
N VAL A 71 3.76 -0.99 -0.70
CA VAL A 71 2.75 0.07 -0.63
C VAL A 71 3.29 1.35 -1.24
N THR A 72 4.54 1.71 -0.95
CA THR A 72 5.21 2.88 -1.53
C THR A 72 5.30 2.78 -3.06
N LEU A 73 5.64 1.61 -3.58
CA LEU A 73 5.68 1.37 -5.04
C LEU A 73 4.31 1.57 -5.70
N LEU A 74 3.23 1.14 -5.04
CA LEU A 74 1.87 1.21 -5.56
C LEU A 74 1.18 2.54 -5.27
N ALA A 75 1.67 3.32 -4.30
CA ALA A 75 1.08 4.59 -3.88
C ALA A 75 0.98 5.59 -5.03
N HIS A 76 1.98 5.63 -5.94
CA HIS A 76 1.92 6.51 -7.11
C HIS A 76 0.73 6.18 -8.03
N SER A 77 0.54 4.89 -8.33
CA SER A 77 -0.57 4.44 -9.19
C SER A 77 -1.94 4.64 -8.53
N SER A 78 -2.01 4.50 -7.20
CA SER A 78 -3.22 4.79 -6.42
C SER A 78 -3.54 6.28 -6.45
N HIS A 79 -2.52 7.12 -6.22
CA HIS A 79 -2.65 8.57 -6.22
C HIS A 79 -3.06 9.13 -7.57
N ASP A 80 -2.49 8.64 -8.68
CA ASP A 80 -2.84 9.06 -10.05
C ASP A 80 -4.33 8.85 -10.35
N LYS A 81 -4.97 7.90 -9.66
CA LYS A 81 -6.40 7.68 -9.70
C LYS A 81 -7.19 8.44 -8.63
N GLY A 82 -6.52 9.17 -7.73
CA GLY A 82 -7.16 9.85 -6.61
C GLY A 82 -7.71 8.89 -5.54
N LEU A 83 -7.14 7.68 -5.42
CA LEU A 83 -7.52 6.68 -4.42
C LEU A 83 -6.67 6.84 -3.17
N GLU A 84 -7.28 6.71 -2.02
CA GLU A 84 -6.57 6.56 -0.75
C GLU A 84 -6.08 5.12 -0.60
N LEU A 85 -4.81 4.97 -0.21
CA LEU A 85 -4.19 3.67 0.05
C LEU A 85 -3.63 3.67 1.48
N THR A 86 -4.16 2.81 2.35
CA THR A 86 -3.75 2.73 3.74
C THR A 86 -3.09 1.39 4.05
N LEU A 87 -2.09 1.39 4.95
CA LEU A 87 -1.47 0.19 5.50
C LEU A 87 -1.51 0.27 7.03
N ASN A 88 -2.19 -0.67 7.65
CA ASN A 88 -2.26 -0.82 9.09
C ASN A 88 -1.67 -2.19 9.49
N ILE A 89 -0.54 -2.18 10.17
CA ILE A 89 0.10 -3.38 10.72
C ILE A 89 -0.03 -3.30 12.23
N LYS A 90 -0.81 -4.21 12.83
CA LYS A 90 -1.01 -4.24 14.28
C LYS A 90 0.33 -4.37 15.02
N SER A 91 0.43 -3.75 16.20
CA SER A 91 1.69 -3.68 16.96
C SER A 91 2.17 -5.04 17.43
N ASP A 92 1.25 -5.97 17.66
CA ASP A 92 1.53 -7.33 18.12
C ASP A 92 2.03 -8.29 17.01
N VAL A 93 2.10 -7.80 15.75
CA VAL A 93 2.69 -8.54 14.63
C VAL A 93 4.21 -8.47 14.72
N PRO A 94 4.91 -9.61 14.83
CA PRO A 94 6.37 -9.64 14.87
C PRO A 94 6.98 -9.08 13.58
N ASP A 95 8.00 -8.23 13.72
CA ASP A 95 8.66 -7.61 12.55
C ASP A 95 9.77 -8.48 11.98
N ASN A 96 10.54 -9.13 12.85
CA ASN A 96 11.69 -9.94 12.43
C ASN A 96 11.26 -11.39 12.22
N VAL A 97 11.05 -11.75 10.99
CA VAL A 97 10.57 -13.06 10.58
C VAL A 97 11.53 -13.71 9.57
N ILE A 98 11.37 -15.01 9.38
CA ILE A 98 12.11 -15.78 8.37
C ILE A 98 11.10 -16.35 7.37
N GLY A 99 11.37 -16.17 6.08
CA GLY A 99 10.52 -16.62 5.00
C GLY A 99 11.00 -16.11 3.65
N ASP A 100 10.09 -15.97 2.69
CA ASP A 100 10.36 -15.47 1.34
C ASP A 100 9.73 -14.08 1.13
N PRO A 101 10.50 -13.00 1.35
CA PRO A 101 9.99 -11.63 1.18
C PRO A 101 9.57 -11.33 -0.24
N LEU A 102 10.25 -11.90 -1.26
CA LEU A 102 9.94 -11.65 -2.66
C LEU A 102 8.58 -12.22 -3.03
N ARG A 103 8.25 -13.44 -2.55
CA ARG A 103 6.95 -14.04 -2.81
C ARG A 103 5.83 -13.34 -2.04
N LEU A 104 6.10 -12.89 -0.82
CA LEU A 104 5.16 -12.05 -0.07
C LEU A 104 4.87 -10.73 -0.82
N GLN A 105 5.91 -10.04 -1.29
CA GLN A 105 5.76 -8.84 -2.10
C GLN A 105 4.96 -9.10 -3.39
N GLN A 106 5.19 -10.24 -4.05
CA GLN A 106 4.46 -10.65 -5.27
C GLN A 106 2.97 -10.85 -4.99
N ILE A 107 2.61 -11.53 -3.90
CA ILE A 107 1.22 -11.74 -3.47
C ILE A 107 0.53 -10.39 -3.26
N ILE A 108 1.14 -9.50 -2.46
CA ILE A 108 0.55 -8.22 -2.10
C ILE A 108 0.45 -7.30 -3.31
N THR A 109 1.51 -7.22 -4.13
CA THR A 109 1.51 -6.42 -5.36
C THR A 109 0.38 -6.85 -6.30
N ASN A 110 0.13 -8.14 -6.44
CA ASN A 110 -0.96 -8.63 -7.27
C ASN A 110 -2.33 -8.27 -6.71
N LEU A 111 -2.56 -8.48 -5.42
CA LEU A 111 -3.86 -8.20 -4.79
C LEU A 111 -4.15 -6.70 -4.73
N VAL A 112 -3.19 -5.89 -4.29
CA VAL A 112 -3.34 -4.42 -4.22
C VAL A 112 -3.40 -3.81 -5.63
N GLY A 113 -2.61 -4.32 -6.58
CA GLY A 113 -2.68 -3.91 -7.97
C GLY A 113 -4.07 -4.17 -8.59
N ASN A 114 -4.70 -5.31 -8.27
CA ASN A 114 -6.07 -5.59 -8.65
C ASN A 114 -7.06 -4.63 -7.97
N ALA A 115 -6.91 -4.34 -6.69
CA ALA A 115 -7.73 -3.37 -5.97
C ALA A 115 -7.66 -1.98 -6.62
N ILE A 116 -6.44 -1.47 -6.92
CA ILE A 116 -6.25 -0.19 -7.64
C ILE A 116 -6.88 -0.23 -9.03
N LYS A 117 -6.75 -1.35 -9.73
CA LYS A 117 -7.28 -1.53 -11.08
C LYS A 117 -8.79 -1.41 -11.13
N PHE A 118 -9.50 -2.02 -10.17
CA PHE A 118 -10.96 -2.16 -10.16
C PHE A 118 -11.68 -1.14 -9.25
N THR A 119 -10.94 -0.23 -8.62
CA THR A 119 -11.50 0.91 -7.90
C THR A 119 -11.31 2.18 -8.73
N GLU A 120 -12.39 2.90 -8.98
CA GLU A 120 -12.36 4.18 -9.68
C GLU A 120 -12.29 5.36 -8.71
N ASN A 121 -13.01 5.26 -7.59
CA ASN A 121 -13.03 6.28 -6.53
C ASN A 121 -13.16 5.59 -5.16
N GLY A 122 -12.57 6.18 -4.14
CA GLY A 122 -12.65 5.69 -2.76
C GLY A 122 -11.29 5.30 -2.20
N ASN A 123 -11.24 4.17 -1.49
CA ASN A 123 -10.06 3.76 -0.75
C ASN A 123 -9.74 2.26 -0.90
N ILE A 124 -8.47 1.96 -0.61
CA ILE A 124 -7.94 0.60 -0.50
C ILE A 124 -7.25 0.50 0.84
N ASP A 125 -7.70 -0.41 1.69
CA ASP A 125 -7.18 -0.60 3.02
C ASP A 125 -6.46 -1.95 3.11
N ILE A 126 -5.22 -1.93 3.61
CA ILE A 126 -4.41 -3.11 3.87
C ILE A 126 -4.31 -3.24 5.39
N LEU A 127 -4.80 -4.35 5.94
CA LEU A 127 -4.71 -4.68 7.36
C LEU A 127 -3.86 -5.92 7.53
N VAL A 128 -2.90 -5.87 8.44
CA VAL A 128 -2.04 -7.00 8.79
C VAL A 128 -2.18 -7.31 10.28
N GLU A 129 -2.60 -8.54 10.58
CA GLU A 129 -2.88 -9.00 11.92
C GLU A 129 -2.16 -10.32 12.22
N LYS A 130 -1.81 -10.52 13.47
CA LYS A 130 -1.33 -11.80 13.98
C LYS A 130 -2.52 -12.71 14.25
N ARG A 131 -2.59 -13.85 13.57
CA ARG A 131 -3.64 -14.85 13.74
C ARG A 131 -3.31 -15.88 14.81
N ALA A 132 -2.07 -16.35 14.80
CA ALA A 132 -1.55 -17.30 15.79
C ALA A 132 -0.05 -17.08 16.00
N LEU A 133 0.42 -17.43 17.18
CA LEU A 133 1.82 -17.36 17.58
C LEU A 133 2.20 -18.62 18.33
N SER A 134 3.33 -19.21 17.95
CA SER A 134 4.00 -20.28 18.69
C SER A 134 5.42 -19.86 19.06
N ASN A 135 6.16 -20.71 19.74
CA ASN A 135 7.55 -20.40 20.12
C ASN A 135 8.48 -20.20 18.92
N THR A 136 8.15 -20.73 17.76
CA THR A 136 9.02 -20.71 16.58
C THR A 136 8.35 -20.13 15.33
N LYS A 137 7.01 -20.02 15.30
CA LYS A 137 6.26 -19.62 14.14
C LYS A 137 5.20 -18.60 14.48
N VAL A 138 4.95 -17.69 13.54
CA VAL A 138 3.81 -16.79 13.54
C VAL A 138 2.97 -17.04 12.31
N GLN A 139 1.65 -17.09 12.49
CA GLN A 139 0.71 -17.00 11.38
C GLN A 139 0.18 -15.57 11.32
N ILE A 140 0.44 -14.93 10.20
CA ILE A 140 -0.10 -13.58 9.91
C ILE A 140 -1.26 -13.69 8.92
N GLU A 141 -2.23 -12.82 9.08
CA GLU A 141 -3.30 -12.59 8.12
C GLU A 141 -3.14 -11.22 7.51
N VAL A 142 -3.26 -11.15 6.20
CA VAL A 142 -3.26 -9.89 5.44
C VAL A 142 -4.60 -9.77 4.74
N GLN A 143 -5.31 -8.68 5.00
CA GLN A 143 -6.58 -8.34 4.37
C GLN A 143 -6.37 -7.14 3.47
N ILE A 144 -6.85 -7.22 2.23
CA ILE A 144 -6.88 -6.12 1.27
C ILE A 144 -8.34 -5.84 0.94
N ARG A 145 -8.83 -4.70 1.37
CA ARG A 145 -10.20 -4.24 1.16
C ARG A 145 -10.21 -3.09 0.17
N ASP A 146 -11.04 -3.19 -0.86
CA ASP A 146 -11.31 -2.12 -1.81
C ASP A 146 -12.78 -1.68 -1.78
N THR A 147 -13.04 -0.46 -2.20
CA THR A 147 -14.38 0.10 -2.39
C THR A 147 -14.80 0.13 -3.87
N GLY A 148 -14.24 -0.76 -4.68
CA GLY A 148 -14.42 -0.80 -6.13
C GLY A 148 -15.76 -1.38 -6.59
N ILE A 149 -15.77 -1.79 -7.86
CA ILE A 149 -16.97 -2.32 -8.53
C ILE A 149 -17.48 -3.63 -7.94
N GLY A 150 -16.67 -4.32 -7.13
CA GLY A 150 -16.99 -5.66 -6.63
C GLY A 150 -17.06 -6.71 -7.74
N ILE A 151 -17.41 -7.94 -7.35
CA ILE A 151 -17.39 -9.12 -8.23
C ILE A 151 -18.78 -9.75 -8.26
N PRO A 152 -19.44 -9.84 -9.43
CA PRO A 152 -20.71 -10.53 -9.57
C PRO A 152 -20.63 -12.00 -9.14
N GLU A 153 -21.67 -12.49 -8.48
CA GLU A 153 -21.71 -13.85 -7.92
C GLU A 153 -21.40 -14.95 -8.97
N ARG A 154 -21.93 -14.77 -10.20
CA ARG A 154 -21.65 -15.67 -11.32
C ARG A 154 -20.17 -15.81 -11.69
N ASP A 155 -19.34 -14.81 -11.36
CA ASP A 155 -17.91 -14.76 -11.72
C ASP A 155 -17.02 -15.18 -10.55
N GLN A 156 -17.54 -15.19 -9.31
CA GLN A 156 -16.79 -15.51 -8.09
C GLN A 156 -16.20 -16.93 -8.11
N SER A 157 -16.95 -17.91 -8.60
CA SER A 157 -16.52 -19.31 -8.70
C SER A 157 -15.38 -19.55 -9.69
N ARG A 158 -15.03 -18.53 -10.49
CA ARG A 158 -14.01 -18.63 -11.56
C ARG A 158 -12.74 -17.85 -11.27
N LEU A 159 -12.67 -17.10 -10.14
CA LEU A 159 -11.56 -16.17 -9.85
C LEU A 159 -10.19 -16.84 -9.76
N PHE A 160 -10.14 -18.06 -9.26
CA PHE A 160 -8.90 -18.83 -9.13
C PHE A 160 -8.72 -19.89 -10.24
N GLN A 161 -9.36 -19.67 -11.42
CA GLN A 161 -9.16 -20.51 -12.59
C GLN A 161 -8.17 -19.85 -13.57
N ALA A 162 -7.16 -20.60 -13.98
CA ALA A 162 -6.11 -20.09 -14.88
C ALA A 162 -6.69 -19.62 -16.22
N PHE A 163 -6.15 -18.50 -16.73
CA PHE A 163 -6.52 -17.92 -18.03
C PHE A 163 -7.99 -17.45 -18.13
N ARG A 164 -8.70 -17.36 -17.02
CA ARG A 164 -10.07 -16.85 -17.00
C ARG A 164 -10.10 -15.42 -16.48
N GLN A 165 -10.94 -14.60 -17.10
CA GLN A 165 -11.22 -13.22 -16.69
C GLN A 165 -12.72 -13.08 -16.53
N ALA A 166 -13.15 -12.29 -15.55
CA ALA A 166 -14.56 -12.17 -15.17
C ALA A 166 -15.43 -11.58 -16.30
N ASP A 167 -14.89 -10.70 -17.17
CA ASP A 167 -15.66 -10.11 -18.28
C ASP A 167 -14.76 -9.67 -19.45
N ALA A 168 -15.14 -10.03 -20.69
CA ALA A 168 -14.44 -9.64 -21.91
C ALA A 168 -14.51 -8.13 -22.20
N SER A 169 -15.47 -7.42 -21.62
CA SER A 169 -15.61 -5.95 -21.75
C SER A 169 -14.64 -5.21 -20.83
N ILE A 170 -14.40 -5.73 -19.62
CA ILE A 170 -13.46 -5.22 -18.63
C ILE A 170 -12.03 -5.53 -19.07
N SER A 171 -11.82 -6.71 -19.68
CA SER A 171 -10.55 -7.14 -20.25
C SER A 171 -9.97 -6.18 -21.28
N ARG A 172 -10.80 -5.58 -22.14
CA ARG A 172 -10.37 -4.61 -23.16
C ARG A 172 -9.90 -3.30 -22.60
N ARG A 173 -10.41 -2.87 -21.44
CA ARG A 173 -10.03 -1.59 -20.81
C ARG A 173 -8.83 -1.71 -19.87
N HIS A 174 -8.66 -2.86 -19.19
CA HIS A 174 -7.73 -2.97 -18.08
C HIS A 174 -6.66 -4.07 -18.24
N GLY A 175 -6.73 -4.93 -19.25
CA GLY A 175 -5.73 -5.98 -19.53
C GLY A 175 -5.51 -6.97 -18.38
N GLY A 176 -4.70 -7.99 -18.60
CA GLY A 176 -4.26 -8.93 -17.57
C GLY A 176 -4.10 -10.35 -18.15
N THR A 177 -3.32 -11.19 -17.50
CA THR A 177 -3.04 -12.58 -17.91
C THR A 177 -4.15 -13.55 -17.49
N GLY A 178 -4.90 -13.20 -16.43
CA GLY A 178 -5.78 -14.14 -15.72
C GLY A 178 -5.02 -15.20 -14.92
N LEU A 179 -3.71 -15.00 -14.72
CA LEU A 179 -2.85 -15.89 -13.93
C LEU A 179 -2.57 -15.36 -12.52
N GLY A 180 -2.66 -14.04 -12.31
CA GLY A 180 -2.23 -13.41 -11.06
C GLY A 180 -2.87 -14.03 -9.82
N LEU A 181 -4.21 -14.14 -9.75
CA LEU A 181 -4.88 -14.74 -8.58
C LEU A 181 -4.56 -16.23 -8.41
N VAL A 182 -4.38 -16.97 -9.50
CA VAL A 182 -4.00 -18.40 -9.44
C VAL A 182 -2.58 -18.55 -8.88
N ILE A 183 -1.65 -17.71 -9.35
CA ILE A 183 -0.27 -17.68 -8.83
C ILE A 183 -0.29 -17.29 -7.36
N THR A 184 -1.07 -16.26 -6.97
CA THR A 184 -1.23 -15.85 -5.59
C THR A 184 -1.72 -17.00 -4.71
N GLN A 185 -2.78 -17.70 -5.11
CA GLN A 185 -3.31 -18.83 -4.35
C GLN A 185 -2.25 -19.94 -4.17
N LYS A 186 -1.54 -20.28 -5.24
CA LYS A 186 -0.50 -21.30 -5.15
C LYS A 186 0.67 -20.87 -4.26
N LEU A 187 1.11 -19.62 -4.36
CA LEU A 187 2.17 -19.07 -3.48
C LEU A 187 1.76 -19.10 -2.02
N VAL A 188 0.54 -18.66 -1.71
CA VAL A 188 0.00 -18.70 -0.34
C VAL A 188 -0.05 -20.13 0.19
N ASN A 189 -0.47 -21.10 -0.62
CA ASN A 189 -0.51 -22.52 -0.23
C ASN A 189 0.90 -23.06 0.01
N GLU A 190 1.89 -22.73 -0.84
CA GLU A 190 3.30 -23.13 -0.63
C GLU A 190 3.87 -22.50 0.65
N MET A 191 3.41 -21.30 1.04
CA MET A 191 3.76 -20.65 2.32
C MET A 191 2.96 -21.18 3.51
N GLY A 192 2.25 -22.30 3.35
CA GLY A 192 1.51 -23.00 4.40
C GLY A 192 0.24 -22.29 4.85
N GLY A 193 -0.37 -21.51 3.98
CA GLY A 193 -1.57 -20.75 4.24
C GLY A 193 -2.72 -21.06 3.30
N ASP A 194 -3.71 -20.17 3.30
CA ASP A 194 -4.87 -20.20 2.40
C ASP A 194 -5.33 -18.77 2.10
N ILE A 195 -6.01 -18.58 0.96
CA ILE A 195 -6.58 -17.33 0.50
C ILE A 195 -8.08 -17.44 0.27
N SER A 196 -8.80 -16.42 0.68
CA SER A 196 -10.24 -16.32 0.46
C SER A 196 -10.65 -14.89 0.14
N PHE A 197 -11.91 -14.68 -0.18
CA PHE A 197 -12.44 -13.35 -0.48
C PHE A 197 -13.93 -13.25 -0.15
N HIS A 198 -14.39 -12.04 0.05
CA HIS A 198 -15.79 -11.64 0.07
C HIS A 198 -15.98 -10.44 -0.85
N SER A 199 -17.02 -10.46 -1.68
CA SER A 199 -17.27 -9.36 -2.61
C SER A 199 -18.76 -9.19 -2.87
N GLN A 200 -19.16 -7.93 -3.01
CA GLN A 200 -20.52 -7.55 -3.38
C GLN A 200 -20.46 -6.54 -4.54
N PRO A 201 -21.26 -6.72 -5.60
CA PRO A 201 -21.33 -5.78 -6.70
C PRO A 201 -21.58 -4.34 -6.21
N ASN A 202 -20.78 -3.39 -6.72
CA ASN A 202 -20.82 -1.96 -6.40
C ASN A 202 -20.57 -1.61 -4.91
N ARG A 203 -20.02 -2.54 -4.14
CA ARG A 203 -19.61 -2.32 -2.73
C ARG A 203 -18.15 -2.64 -2.46
N GLY A 204 -17.44 -3.13 -3.49
CA GLY A 204 -16.05 -3.51 -3.39
C GLY A 204 -15.84 -4.97 -3.01
N SER A 205 -14.58 -5.29 -2.73
CA SER A 205 -14.15 -6.63 -2.36
C SER A 205 -13.19 -6.58 -1.18
N THR A 206 -13.13 -7.68 -0.45
CA THR A 206 -12.10 -7.93 0.55
C THR A 206 -11.47 -9.27 0.21
N PHE A 207 -10.19 -9.26 -0.08
CA PHE A 207 -9.37 -10.46 -0.21
C PHE A 207 -8.54 -10.60 1.06
N TRP A 208 -8.44 -11.79 1.61
CA TRP A 208 -7.56 -12.06 2.74
C TRP A 208 -6.83 -13.38 2.55
N PHE A 209 -5.62 -13.41 3.00
CA PHE A 209 -4.83 -14.62 3.06
C PHE A 209 -4.08 -14.72 4.38
N HIS A 210 -3.75 -15.93 4.78
CA HIS A 210 -2.84 -16.14 5.88
C HIS A 210 -1.63 -16.96 5.43
N ILE A 211 -0.50 -16.72 6.04
CA ILE A 211 0.76 -17.44 5.79
C ILE A 211 1.47 -17.73 7.12
N ASN A 212 2.32 -18.75 7.09
CA ASN A 212 3.17 -19.10 8.21
C ASN A 212 4.59 -18.59 7.95
N LEU A 213 5.14 -17.89 8.94
CA LEU A 213 6.52 -17.40 8.92
C LEU A 213 7.23 -17.94 10.18
N ASP A 214 8.52 -18.22 10.06
CA ASP A 214 9.32 -18.58 11.22
C ASP A 214 9.74 -17.31 11.96
N LEU A 215 9.83 -17.38 13.29
CA LEU A 215 10.35 -16.28 14.11
C LEU A 215 11.87 -16.29 14.07
N ASN A 216 12.47 -15.12 13.95
CA ASN A 216 13.92 -15.00 14.03
C ASN A 216 14.36 -14.95 15.50
N PRO A 217 14.99 -16.00 16.05
CA PRO A 217 15.34 -16.05 17.45
C PRO A 217 16.53 -15.14 17.83
N ASN A 218 17.23 -14.60 16.83
CA ASN A 218 18.48 -13.88 17.05
C ASN A 218 18.30 -12.37 17.27
N ILE A 219 17.07 -11.86 17.18
CA ILE A 219 16.82 -10.42 17.29
C ILE A 219 15.65 -10.20 18.26
N ILE A 220 15.98 -9.71 19.46
CA ILE A 220 15.02 -9.07 20.35
C ILE A 220 15.03 -7.58 19.96
N ILE A 221 14.07 -7.14 19.17
CA ILE A 221 13.86 -5.70 18.97
C ILE A 221 12.86 -5.27 20.05
N GLU A 222 13.36 -4.56 21.04
CA GLU A 222 12.51 -3.70 21.83
C GLU A 222 12.02 -2.58 20.87
N GLY A 223 10.74 -2.53 20.61
CA GLY A 223 10.14 -1.41 19.86
C GLY A 223 10.48 -0.09 20.54
N PRO A 224 10.41 1.05 19.85
CA PRO A 224 10.70 2.34 20.45
C PRO A 224 9.78 2.51 21.68
N SER A 225 10.39 2.84 22.82
CA SER A 225 9.63 3.07 24.05
C SER A 225 8.71 4.26 23.86
N THR A 226 7.41 4.03 23.87
CA THR A 226 6.38 5.08 23.79
C THR A 226 6.08 5.72 25.14
N GLN A 227 6.76 5.30 26.22
CA GLN A 227 6.53 5.83 27.58
C GLN A 227 6.77 7.34 27.71
N CYS A 228 7.67 7.91 26.90
CA CYS A 228 7.90 9.36 26.85
C CYS A 228 6.67 10.15 26.35
N LEU A 229 5.71 9.49 25.72
CA LEU A 229 4.47 10.07 25.22
C LEU A 229 3.33 10.05 26.24
N ALA A 230 3.53 9.41 27.40
CA ALA A 230 2.50 9.31 28.42
C ALA A 230 2.10 10.70 28.98
N GLY A 231 0.81 10.97 28.97
CA GLY A 231 0.25 12.25 29.41
C GLY A 231 0.41 13.41 28.41
N LYS A 232 0.97 13.14 27.23
CA LYS A 232 1.05 14.11 26.15
C LYS A 232 -0.25 14.15 25.34
N ARG A 233 -0.66 15.36 24.95
CA ARG A 233 -1.87 15.60 24.15
C ARG A 233 -1.52 15.80 22.68
N LEU A 234 -2.08 14.96 21.83
CA LEU A 234 -1.96 15.05 20.37
C LEU A 234 -3.27 15.54 19.75
N ALA A 235 -3.25 16.67 19.06
CA ALA A 235 -4.32 17.05 18.15
C ALA A 235 -4.09 16.37 16.79
N TYR A 236 -5.09 15.63 16.31
CA TYR A 236 -5.04 15.01 14.99
C TYR A 236 -6.16 15.54 14.10
N VAL A 237 -5.81 16.11 12.95
CA VAL A 237 -6.76 16.68 12.00
C VAL A 237 -6.60 15.99 10.66
N GLU A 238 -7.63 15.23 10.23
CA GLU A 238 -7.66 14.52 8.94
C GLU A 238 -9.10 14.45 8.42
N PRO A 239 -9.40 15.08 7.28
CA PRO A 239 -10.71 15.05 6.67
C PRO A 239 -11.05 13.71 5.99
N ASN A 240 -10.06 12.91 5.61
CA ASN A 240 -10.29 11.59 5.03
C ASN A 240 -10.55 10.57 6.15
N SER A 241 -11.77 10.02 6.18
CA SER A 241 -12.19 9.11 7.25
C SER A 241 -11.43 7.79 7.27
N ALA A 242 -10.99 7.27 6.11
CA ALA A 242 -10.23 6.02 6.02
C ALA A 242 -8.80 6.21 6.57
N ALA A 243 -8.11 7.26 6.14
CA ALA A 243 -6.80 7.63 6.66
C ALA A 243 -6.86 7.97 8.15
N ALA A 244 -7.92 8.70 8.57
CA ALA A 244 -8.14 9.04 9.97
C ALA A 244 -8.27 7.79 10.84
N GLN A 245 -9.12 6.83 10.45
CA GLN A 245 -9.34 5.61 11.21
C GLN A 245 -8.06 4.77 11.31
N CYS A 246 -7.34 4.59 10.19
CA CYS A 246 -6.07 3.86 10.18
C CYS A 246 -5.05 4.48 11.16
N THR A 247 -4.89 5.80 11.14
CA THR A 247 -3.97 6.50 12.04
C THR A 247 -4.44 6.44 13.50
N LEU A 248 -5.74 6.59 13.75
CA LEU A 248 -6.31 6.48 15.10
C LEU A 248 -6.13 5.08 15.70
N ASP A 249 -6.27 4.03 14.89
CA ASP A 249 -6.03 2.66 15.32
C ASP A 249 -4.57 2.49 15.78
N ILE A 250 -3.60 3.03 15.04
CA ILE A 250 -2.18 3.01 15.41
C ILE A 250 -1.93 3.84 16.68
N LEU A 251 -2.50 5.04 16.76
CA LEU A 251 -2.33 5.93 17.91
C LEU A 251 -2.99 5.39 19.18
N SER A 252 -4.06 4.58 19.07
CA SER A 252 -4.72 3.94 20.21
C SER A 252 -3.83 2.98 20.98
N GLU A 253 -2.77 2.48 20.33
CA GLU A 253 -1.76 1.60 20.95
C GLU A 253 -0.66 2.39 21.68
N THR A 254 -0.70 3.72 21.66
CA THR A 254 0.24 4.62 22.35
C THR A 254 -0.41 5.23 23.59
N PRO A 255 0.38 5.66 24.59
CA PRO A 255 -0.15 6.31 25.80
C PRO A 255 -0.49 7.81 25.58
N LEU A 256 -0.77 8.24 24.34
CA LEU A 256 -1.15 9.58 23.98
C LEU A 256 -2.63 9.85 24.28
N GLU A 257 -2.93 11.09 24.74
CA GLU A 257 -4.29 11.61 24.72
C GLU A 257 -4.59 12.21 23.35
N VAL A 258 -5.31 11.48 22.50
CA VAL A 258 -5.57 11.89 21.10
C VAL A 258 -6.88 12.66 21.01
N VAL A 259 -6.84 13.88 20.50
CA VAL A 259 -8.01 14.71 20.16
C VAL A 259 -8.13 14.77 18.65
N TYR A 260 -9.05 13.98 18.09
CA TYR A 260 -9.30 13.93 16.65
C TYR A 260 -10.36 14.94 16.21
N SER A 261 -10.14 15.55 15.07
CA SER A 261 -11.14 16.38 14.38
C SER A 261 -11.03 16.21 12.85
N PRO A 262 -12.16 16.10 12.12
CA PRO A 262 -12.12 16.03 10.66
C PRO A 262 -11.73 17.36 10.00
N THR A 263 -11.83 18.48 10.73
CA THR A 263 -11.46 19.82 10.23
C THR A 263 -10.74 20.62 11.28
N PHE A 264 -9.84 21.48 10.84
CA PHE A 264 -9.10 22.35 11.76
C PHE A 264 -10.01 23.33 12.55
N SER A 265 -11.11 23.78 11.96
CA SER A 265 -12.05 24.70 12.59
C SER A 265 -12.89 24.06 13.70
N ALA A 266 -13.07 22.74 13.67
CA ALA A 266 -13.80 21.99 14.69
C ALA A 266 -12.91 21.51 15.83
N LEU A 267 -11.59 21.73 15.75
CA LEU A 267 -10.66 21.39 16.81
C LEU A 267 -10.90 22.32 18.02
N PRO A 268 -11.00 21.79 19.26
CA PRO A 268 -11.14 22.62 20.46
C PRO A 268 -9.98 23.61 20.59
N PRO A 269 -10.26 24.87 20.94
CA PRO A 269 -9.23 25.87 21.15
C PRO A 269 -8.46 25.57 22.45
N ALA A 270 -7.35 24.87 22.33
CA ALA A 270 -6.47 24.49 23.43
C ALA A 270 -5.03 24.45 22.90
N HIS A 271 -4.07 24.44 23.85
CA HIS A 271 -2.69 24.16 23.53
C HIS A 271 -2.47 22.63 23.58
N TYR A 272 -1.73 22.13 22.61
CA TYR A 272 -1.43 20.69 22.44
C TYR A 272 0.09 20.50 22.45
N ASP A 273 0.59 19.44 23.09
CA ASP A 273 2.02 19.11 23.03
C ASP A 273 2.45 18.80 21.59
N MET A 274 1.57 18.15 20.83
CA MET A 274 1.82 17.78 19.44
C MET A 274 0.56 17.99 18.60
N MET A 275 0.76 18.28 17.30
CA MET A 275 -0.31 18.35 16.33
C MET A 275 0.08 17.62 15.06
N LEU A 276 -0.76 16.69 14.59
CA LEU A 276 -0.64 16.00 13.32
C LEU A 276 -1.71 16.50 12.37
N LEU A 277 -1.30 17.11 11.27
CA LEU A 277 -2.19 17.52 10.19
C LEU A 277 -2.08 16.54 9.03
N GLY A 278 -3.17 15.85 8.75
CA GLY A 278 -3.35 15.12 7.50
C GLY A 278 -3.67 16.13 6.39
N ILE A 279 -2.89 16.08 5.34
CA ILE A 279 -3.16 16.91 4.17
C ILE A 279 -3.82 16.01 3.15
N ALA A 280 -5.14 16.16 2.99
CA ALA A 280 -5.90 15.41 2.00
C ALA A 280 -5.23 15.47 0.63
N VAL A 281 -5.28 14.36 -0.08
CA VAL A 281 -4.69 14.14 -1.42
C VAL A 281 -5.05 15.25 -2.43
N THR A 282 -6.11 15.97 -2.17
CA THR A 282 -6.55 17.10 -3.00
C THR A 282 -6.08 18.43 -2.41
N PHE A 283 -4.89 18.85 -2.76
CA PHE A 283 -4.42 20.25 -2.64
C PHE A 283 -5.25 21.15 -3.57
N ARG A 284 -6.55 21.24 -3.32
CA ARG A 284 -7.44 22.15 -4.07
C ARG A 284 -7.60 23.50 -3.41
N GLU A 285 -7.04 23.67 -2.20
CA GLU A 285 -7.11 24.94 -1.50
C GLU A 285 -5.99 25.90 -1.94
N PRO A 286 -6.25 27.21 -2.06
CA PRO A 286 -5.23 28.21 -2.34
C PRO A 286 -4.11 28.17 -1.30
N LEU A 287 -2.86 28.38 -1.72
CA LEU A 287 -1.66 28.38 -0.85
C LEU A 287 -1.79 29.38 0.32
N THR A 288 -2.48 30.52 0.12
CA THR A 288 -2.72 31.52 1.17
C THR A 288 -3.53 30.97 2.35
N MET A 289 -4.58 30.19 2.07
CA MET A 289 -5.39 29.56 3.14
C MET A 289 -4.61 28.45 3.88
N GLN A 290 -3.70 27.78 3.19
CA GLN A 290 -2.81 26.80 3.81
C GLN A 290 -1.83 27.48 4.76
N HIS A 291 -1.23 28.61 4.37
CA HIS A 291 -0.30 29.37 5.22
C HIS A 291 -0.97 29.90 6.49
N GLU A 292 -2.18 30.46 6.40
CA GLU A 292 -2.93 30.92 7.58
C GLU A 292 -3.26 29.77 8.54
N ARG A 293 -3.66 28.62 7.99
CA ARG A 293 -3.95 27.41 8.78
C ARG A 293 -2.70 26.90 9.49
N LEU A 294 -1.57 26.84 8.78
CA LEU A 294 -0.30 26.39 9.35
C LEU A 294 0.21 27.38 10.42
N ALA A 295 0.14 28.68 10.19
CA ALA A 295 0.52 29.68 11.18
C ALA A 295 -0.32 29.56 12.46
N LYS A 296 -1.63 29.31 12.32
CA LYS A 296 -2.51 29.06 13.45
C LYS A 296 -2.17 27.74 14.16
N ALA A 297 -1.88 26.67 13.41
CA ALA A 297 -1.48 25.39 13.97
C ALA A 297 -0.20 25.54 14.81
N VAL A 298 0.82 26.20 14.28
CA VAL A 298 2.08 26.48 15.00
C VAL A 298 1.84 27.22 16.31
N SER A 299 0.86 28.11 16.36
CA SER A 299 0.54 28.85 17.61
C SER A 299 -0.18 28.01 18.68
N MET A 300 -0.68 26.83 18.31
CA MET A 300 -1.46 25.93 19.17
C MET A 300 -0.68 24.70 19.64
N THR A 301 0.54 24.48 19.17
CA THR A 301 1.31 23.28 19.49
C THR A 301 2.80 23.57 19.66
N ASP A 302 3.47 22.76 20.50
CA ASP A 302 4.92 22.80 20.64
C ASP A 302 5.62 22.05 19.47
N PHE A 303 4.93 21.04 18.89
CA PHE A 303 5.48 20.23 17.81
C PHE A 303 4.43 19.93 16.73
N LEU A 304 4.66 20.47 15.52
CA LEU A 304 3.77 20.29 14.36
C LEU A 304 4.31 19.23 13.41
N MET A 305 3.50 18.22 13.11
CA MET A 305 3.75 17.19 12.11
C MET A 305 2.78 17.34 10.95
N LEU A 306 3.28 17.19 9.73
CA LEU A 306 2.48 17.20 8.51
C LEU A 306 2.56 15.84 7.83
N ALA A 307 1.41 15.18 7.66
CA ALA A 307 1.31 14.02 6.78
C ALA A 307 1.18 14.51 5.33
N LEU A 308 2.19 14.23 4.51
CA LEU A 308 2.21 14.64 3.11
C LEU A 308 2.03 13.41 2.22
N PRO A 309 1.30 13.53 1.08
CA PRO A 309 1.28 12.50 0.06
C PRO A 309 2.70 12.22 -0.47
N CYS A 310 3.00 10.98 -0.86
CA CYS A 310 4.33 10.55 -1.32
C CYS A 310 4.93 11.44 -2.43
N HIS A 311 4.09 12.00 -3.31
CA HIS A 311 4.51 12.87 -4.41
C HIS A 311 4.74 14.33 -3.98
N ALA A 312 4.35 14.71 -2.77
CA ALA A 312 4.47 16.09 -2.26
C ALA A 312 5.85 16.38 -1.63
N GLN A 313 6.84 15.48 -1.74
CA GLN A 313 8.20 15.72 -1.23
C GLN A 313 8.82 17.03 -1.72
N VAL A 314 8.56 17.41 -2.97
CA VAL A 314 9.00 18.69 -3.54
C VAL A 314 8.38 19.90 -2.81
N ASN A 315 7.14 19.77 -2.36
CA ASN A 315 6.46 20.83 -1.60
C ASN A 315 6.91 20.90 -0.14
N ALA A 316 7.36 19.79 0.45
CA ALA A 316 7.89 19.76 1.81
C ALA A 316 9.18 20.60 1.95
N GLU A 317 10.08 20.55 0.97
CA GLU A 317 11.27 21.43 0.94
C GLU A 317 10.90 22.91 0.83
N LYS A 318 9.86 23.22 0.05
CA LYS A 318 9.36 24.58 -0.09
C LYS A 318 8.71 25.09 1.20
N LEU A 319 7.96 24.24 1.89
CA LEU A 319 7.40 24.56 3.21
C LEU A 319 8.49 24.81 4.25
N LYS A 320 9.59 24.05 4.21
CA LYS A 320 10.78 24.32 5.06
C LYS A 320 11.45 25.64 4.71
N GLN A 321 11.55 26.01 3.44
CA GLN A 321 12.11 27.29 2.98
C GLN A 321 11.24 28.48 3.41
N ASP A 322 9.92 28.29 3.49
CA ASP A 322 8.95 29.31 3.95
C ASP A 322 8.89 29.44 5.49
N GLY A 323 9.82 28.81 6.23
CA GLY A 323 9.96 28.96 7.68
C GLY A 323 9.00 28.09 8.50
N ILE A 324 8.32 27.14 7.87
CA ILE A 324 7.51 26.14 8.57
C ILE A 324 8.49 25.03 8.95
N GLY A 325 9.02 25.13 10.17
CA GLY A 325 10.01 24.20 10.69
C GLY A 325 9.52 22.74 10.69
N ALA A 326 10.46 21.85 10.37
CA ALA A 326 10.28 20.41 10.55
C ALA A 326 10.56 20.03 12.00
#